data_dab02f653a570101cfb90f170fa6c122
#
_entry.id   dab02f653a570101cfb90f170fa6c122
#
_cell.length_a   1.000
_cell.length_b   1.000
_cell.length_c   1.000
_cell.angle_alpha   90.00
_cell.angle_beta   90.00
_cell.angle_gamma   90.00
#
_symmetry.space_group_name_H-M   'P 1'
#
loop_
_entity.id
_entity.type
_entity.pdbx_description
1 polymer ?
#
loop_
_entity_poly.entity_id
_entity_poly.type
_entity_poly.pdbx_seq_one_letter_code
_entity_poly.pdbx_strand_id
1 'polypeptide(L)'
;MRVVMVSKALVVGAYQRKLEELAKLPGIELTAIVPPSWHDRRGHRKLDRAHTHGYELLTAALVFNGSYHCHFYPTLGRLLRRLRPDILHMDEEPYNLAAWHGLRLAQACGAASLFFTWQNLPRRYPWPFSFFEQANYRRAACAIAGNQAAIAVLRSKGYRGPVTVIPQFGVDPEIFRPATAAERGTQGNEEPQGDAPSSAAFTVGYAGGLVPEKGVDLLLHACAGLSGVWSLAILGEGPERGRLAAQAERLGIAGRVHFLGHRPSTELPAIYPRWDVLVLPSRSRPNWVEQFGRVLIEAMACGVPVIAAHTGELPNVIGDAGLLFEEGDVGGLTSALTALAANGSRRAELGQRGRARVLARFTQAQIAAATHQVYQQIYRVN
;
A
#
# COMPACT_ATOMS: atom_id res chain seq x y z
N MET A 1 10.22 6.18 25.96
CA MET A 1 9.98 4.73 25.69
C MET A 1 10.91 4.26 24.60
N ARG A 2 11.57 3.13 24.81
CA ARG A 2 12.45 2.49 23.82
C ARG A 2 11.62 1.51 23.00
N VAL A 3 11.53 1.76 21.71
CA VAL A 3 10.76 0.93 20.78
C VAL A 3 11.70 0.26 19.80
N VAL A 4 11.57 -1.06 19.69
CA VAL A 4 12.24 -1.81 18.62
C VAL A 4 11.19 -2.28 17.62
N MET A 5 11.33 -1.85 16.35
CA MET A 5 10.50 -2.33 15.25
C MET A 5 11.29 -3.33 14.40
N VAL A 6 10.71 -4.48 14.13
CA VAL A 6 11.31 -5.52 13.26
C VAL A 6 10.44 -5.69 12.01
N SER A 7 11.00 -5.43 10.83
CA SER A 7 10.24 -5.50 9.58
C SER A 7 11.14 -5.85 8.39
N LYS A 8 10.74 -6.87 7.62
CA LYS A 8 11.35 -7.16 6.32
C LYS A 8 10.91 -6.20 5.22
N ALA A 9 9.77 -5.56 5.38
CA ALA A 9 9.26 -4.62 4.39
C ALA A 9 10.11 -3.35 4.28
N LEU A 10 10.79 -2.98 5.36
CA LEU A 10 11.66 -1.81 5.44
C LEU A 10 13.00 -1.95 4.67
N VAL A 11 13.23 -3.08 3.96
CA VAL A 11 14.30 -3.15 2.93
C VAL A 11 14.06 -2.17 1.78
N VAL A 12 12.81 -1.70 1.61
CA VAL A 12 12.45 -0.66 0.65
C VAL A 12 12.64 0.70 1.30
N GLY A 13 13.59 1.50 0.78
CA GLY A 13 13.94 2.80 1.36
C GLY A 13 12.75 3.75 1.52
N ALA A 14 11.87 3.83 0.52
CA ALA A 14 10.66 4.67 0.59
C ALA A 14 9.73 4.34 1.78
N TYR A 15 9.77 3.11 2.32
CA TYR A 15 8.96 2.70 3.47
C TYR A 15 9.55 3.15 4.81
N GLN A 16 10.83 3.53 4.82
CA GLN A 16 11.53 4.01 6.00
C GLN A 16 11.10 5.44 6.38
N ARG A 17 10.47 6.20 5.47
CA ARG A 17 10.00 7.57 5.75
C ARG A 17 9.06 7.64 6.97
N LYS A 18 8.20 6.63 7.15
CA LYS A 18 7.37 6.49 8.36
C LYS A 18 8.18 6.50 9.65
N LEU A 19 9.38 5.91 9.64
CA LEU A 19 10.23 5.82 10.83
C LEU A 19 10.85 7.17 11.19
N GLU A 20 11.24 7.98 10.20
CA GLU A 20 11.69 9.36 10.44
C GLU A 20 10.58 10.20 11.06
N GLU A 21 9.34 10.09 10.53
CA GLU A 21 8.19 10.78 11.09
C GLU A 21 7.86 10.30 12.52
N LEU A 22 8.01 9.01 12.79
CA LEU A 22 7.81 8.43 14.12
C LEU A 22 8.89 8.89 15.11
N ALA A 23 10.13 8.99 14.67
CA ALA A 23 11.26 9.44 15.50
C ALA A 23 11.20 10.93 15.88
N LYS A 24 10.44 11.75 15.15
CA LYS A 24 10.18 13.16 15.50
C LYS A 24 9.23 13.32 16.68
N LEU A 25 8.46 12.27 17.01
CA LEU A 25 7.44 12.36 18.04
C LEU A 25 8.06 12.29 19.45
N PRO A 26 7.50 13.02 20.43
CA PRO A 26 8.13 13.14 21.74
C PRO A 26 8.14 11.82 22.52
N GLY A 27 9.21 11.61 23.28
CA GLY A 27 9.29 10.50 24.22
C GLY A 27 9.53 9.12 23.60
N ILE A 28 9.93 9.02 22.31
CA ILE A 28 10.28 7.78 21.64
C ILE A 28 11.79 7.73 21.33
N GLU A 29 12.39 6.60 21.62
CA GLU A 29 13.72 6.19 21.15
C GLU A 29 13.50 4.95 20.27
N LEU A 30 13.66 5.13 18.96
CA LEU A 30 13.29 4.15 17.95
C LEU A 30 14.54 3.44 17.39
N THR A 31 14.51 2.11 17.41
CA THR A 31 15.44 1.26 16.66
C THR A 31 14.66 0.39 15.69
N ALA A 32 15.03 0.41 14.43
CA ALA A 32 14.49 -0.51 13.43
C ALA A 32 15.49 -1.64 13.14
N ILE A 33 15.01 -2.89 13.15
CA ILE A 33 15.79 -4.07 12.77
C ILE A 33 15.25 -4.59 11.45
N VAL A 34 16.11 -4.63 10.44
CA VAL A 34 15.77 -5.05 9.07
C VAL A 34 16.74 -6.10 8.57
N PRO A 35 16.35 -6.99 7.64
CA PRO A 35 17.32 -7.89 7.01
C PRO A 35 18.18 -7.12 6.00
N PRO A 36 19.38 -7.62 5.66
CA PRO A 36 20.23 -7.03 4.63
C PRO A 36 19.64 -7.11 3.22
N SER A 37 18.70 -8.03 3.02
CA SER A 37 17.95 -8.21 1.77
C SER A 37 16.68 -9.01 1.99
N TRP A 38 15.76 -8.92 1.03
CA TRP A 38 14.59 -9.78 0.94
C TRP A 38 14.45 -10.35 -0.47
N HIS A 39 14.15 -11.63 -0.57
CA HIS A 39 13.89 -12.33 -1.82
C HIS A 39 12.38 -12.63 -1.92
N ASP A 40 11.74 -12.19 -2.99
CA ASP A 40 10.34 -12.52 -3.25
C ASP A 40 10.12 -12.85 -4.74
N ARG A 41 8.88 -13.05 -5.14
CA ARG A 41 8.53 -13.34 -6.54
C ARG A 41 8.92 -12.23 -7.52
N ARG A 42 9.22 -11.02 -7.04
CA ARG A 42 9.68 -9.86 -7.81
C ARG A 42 11.21 -9.80 -7.93
N GLY A 43 11.91 -10.76 -7.30
CA GLY A 43 13.36 -10.88 -7.33
C GLY A 43 14.05 -10.59 -6.00
N HIS A 44 15.37 -10.45 -6.03
CA HIS A 44 16.21 -10.14 -4.88
C HIS A 44 16.33 -8.63 -4.69
N ARG A 45 15.88 -8.14 -3.53
CA ARG A 45 15.95 -6.74 -3.15
C ARG A 45 16.92 -6.55 -1.99
N LYS A 46 17.99 -5.80 -2.21
CA LYS A 46 18.92 -5.39 -1.16
C LYS A 46 18.30 -4.27 -0.33
N LEU A 47 18.76 -4.12 0.92
CA LEU A 47 18.39 -3.01 1.79
C LEU A 47 18.82 -1.69 1.13
N ASP A 48 17.84 -0.84 0.88
CA ASP A 48 18.02 0.55 0.51
C ASP A 48 17.92 1.42 1.79
N ARG A 49 18.90 2.32 2.02
CA ARG A 49 18.95 3.22 3.18
C ARG A 49 18.65 4.64 2.73
N ALA A 50 17.38 4.93 2.46
CA ALA A 50 16.96 6.22 1.93
C ALA A 50 16.54 7.22 3.02
N HIS A 51 15.90 6.76 4.10
CA HIS A 51 15.36 7.60 5.17
C HIS A 51 15.78 7.04 6.51
N THR A 52 16.89 7.56 7.07
CA THR A 52 17.54 7.01 8.28
C THR A 52 17.80 8.04 9.38
N HIS A 53 17.16 9.21 9.32
CA HIS A 53 17.38 10.27 10.30
C HIS A 53 16.50 10.10 11.55
N GLY A 54 17.08 10.37 12.71
CA GLY A 54 16.35 10.43 13.99
C GLY A 54 16.10 9.08 14.66
N TYR A 55 16.49 7.95 14.07
CA TYR A 55 16.39 6.61 14.64
C TYR A 55 17.57 5.73 14.27
N GLU A 56 17.76 4.62 14.98
CA GLU A 56 18.82 3.66 14.67
C GLU A 56 18.31 2.58 13.71
N LEU A 57 18.97 2.37 12.55
CA LEU A 57 18.69 1.31 11.60
C LEU A 57 19.73 0.21 11.69
N LEU A 58 19.38 -0.90 12.31
CA LEU A 58 20.22 -2.09 12.48
C LEU A 58 19.89 -3.15 11.43
N THR A 59 20.90 -3.85 10.95
CA THR A 59 20.73 -5.03 10.12
C THR A 59 20.86 -6.29 10.94
N ALA A 60 19.95 -7.26 10.74
CA ALA A 60 20.04 -8.59 11.30
C ALA A 60 19.94 -9.64 10.21
N ALA A 61 20.81 -10.64 10.27
CA ALA A 61 20.76 -11.78 9.35
C ALA A 61 19.40 -12.49 9.43
N LEU A 62 18.92 -12.90 8.27
CA LEU A 62 17.64 -13.58 8.09
C LEU A 62 17.87 -15.02 7.63
N VAL A 63 17.29 -15.96 8.32
CA VAL A 63 17.24 -17.37 7.90
C VAL A 63 15.96 -17.61 7.11
N PHE A 64 15.99 -18.48 6.12
CA PHE A 64 14.90 -18.75 5.16
C PHE A 64 14.40 -17.50 4.44
N ASN A 65 15.33 -16.67 3.98
CA ASN A 65 15.03 -15.48 3.21
C ASN A 65 14.18 -15.84 1.98
N GLY A 66 13.06 -15.15 1.79
CA GLY A 66 12.07 -15.43 0.75
C GLY A 66 10.87 -16.26 1.22
N SER A 67 10.99 -16.96 2.34
CA SER A 67 9.85 -17.69 2.91
C SER A 67 9.01 -16.78 3.80
N TYR A 68 7.80 -16.42 3.36
CA TYR A 68 6.89 -15.57 4.15
C TYR A 68 6.48 -16.20 5.48
N HIS A 69 6.47 -17.52 5.59
CA HIS A 69 6.02 -18.24 6.79
C HIS A 69 7.16 -18.60 7.74
N CYS A 70 8.33 -18.96 7.18
CA CYS A 70 9.39 -19.61 7.96
C CYS A 70 10.59 -18.70 8.25
N HIS A 71 10.67 -17.51 7.66
CA HIS A 71 11.79 -16.62 7.94
C HIS A 71 11.84 -16.21 9.40
N PHE A 72 13.05 -16.02 9.95
CA PHE A 72 13.26 -15.50 11.30
C PHE A 72 14.66 -14.91 11.47
N TYR A 73 14.87 -14.18 12.56
CA TYR A 73 16.11 -13.47 12.87
C TYR A 73 16.85 -14.17 14.00
N PRO A 74 17.88 -15.00 13.74
CA PRO A 74 18.56 -15.78 14.80
C PRO A 74 19.22 -14.92 15.86
N THR A 75 19.68 -13.72 15.51
CA THR A 75 20.36 -12.80 16.44
C THR A 75 19.41 -11.89 17.21
N LEU A 76 18.09 -11.94 16.95
CA LEU A 76 17.12 -11.03 17.55
C LEU A 76 17.15 -11.07 19.10
N GLY A 77 17.26 -12.23 19.69
CA GLY A 77 17.33 -12.35 21.16
C GLY A 77 18.54 -11.66 21.79
N ARG A 78 19.70 -11.68 21.11
CA ARG A 78 20.88 -10.92 21.55
C ARG A 78 20.65 -9.42 21.42
N LEU A 79 20.06 -8.98 20.31
CA LEU A 79 19.74 -7.57 20.06
C LEU A 79 18.75 -7.03 21.10
N LEU A 80 17.67 -7.75 21.39
CA LEU A 80 16.67 -7.32 22.37
C LEU A 80 17.26 -7.22 23.79
N ARG A 81 18.12 -8.15 24.21
CA ARG A 81 18.82 -8.06 25.50
C ARG A 81 19.75 -6.85 25.58
N ARG A 82 20.39 -6.45 24.49
CA ARG A 82 21.25 -5.26 24.41
C ARG A 82 20.42 -3.97 24.42
N LEU A 83 19.38 -3.90 23.60
CA LEU A 83 18.56 -2.72 23.41
C LEU A 83 17.58 -2.46 24.55
N ARG A 84 17.17 -3.51 25.27
CA ARG A 84 16.21 -3.47 26.40
C ARG A 84 14.97 -2.66 26.05
N PRO A 85 14.22 -3.03 24.99
CA PRO A 85 13.06 -2.26 24.59
C PRO A 85 11.96 -2.32 25.65
N ASP A 86 11.19 -1.23 25.73
CA ASP A 86 9.93 -1.20 26.45
C ASP A 86 8.83 -1.83 25.57
N ILE A 87 8.93 -1.65 24.24
CA ILE A 87 7.98 -2.17 23.26
C ILE A 87 8.71 -2.83 22.10
N LEU A 88 8.28 -4.05 21.73
CA LEU A 88 8.65 -4.71 20.48
C LEU A 88 7.48 -4.65 19.49
N HIS A 89 7.65 -3.97 18.38
CA HIS A 89 6.73 -3.97 17.26
C HIS A 89 7.22 -4.95 16.19
N MET A 90 6.56 -6.11 16.08
CA MET A 90 6.75 -7.03 14.96
C MET A 90 5.83 -6.58 13.81
N ASP A 91 6.39 -5.85 12.85
CA ASP A 91 5.70 -5.42 11.63
C ASP A 91 5.57 -6.60 10.64
N GLU A 92 5.03 -7.72 11.16
CA GLU A 92 4.95 -9.04 10.55
C GLU A 92 3.62 -9.72 10.91
N GLU A 93 3.17 -10.59 10.01
CA GLU A 93 1.94 -11.36 10.18
C GLU A 93 2.00 -12.32 11.39
N PRO A 94 0.93 -12.45 12.18
CA PRO A 94 0.94 -13.24 13.41
C PRO A 94 1.14 -14.74 13.21
N TYR A 95 0.90 -15.26 12.01
CA TYR A 95 1.07 -16.69 11.70
C TYR A 95 2.48 -17.06 11.28
N ASN A 96 3.40 -16.11 11.08
CA ASN A 96 4.77 -16.45 10.66
C ASN A 96 5.71 -16.71 11.84
N LEU A 97 6.79 -17.45 11.56
CA LEU A 97 7.79 -17.81 12.55
C LEU A 97 8.48 -16.57 13.14
N ALA A 98 8.74 -15.53 12.33
CA ALA A 98 9.40 -14.32 12.81
C ALA A 98 8.58 -13.61 13.90
N ALA A 99 7.25 -13.47 13.70
CA ALA A 99 6.38 -12.87 14.70
C ALA A 99 6.33 -13.71 15.98
N TRP A 100 6.16 -15.05 15.88
CA TRP A 100 6.15 -15.94 17.04
C TRP A 100 7.47 -15.88 17.82
N HIS A 101 8.60 -15.94 17.12
CA HIS A 101 9.92 -15.85 17.72
C HIS A 101 10.13 -14.49 18.40
N GLY A 102 9.78 -13.38 17.72
CA GLY A 102 9.92 -12.03 18.25
C GLY A 102 9.08 -11.80 19.52
N LEU A 103 7.78 -12.14 19.48
CA LEU A 103 6.89 -11.93 20.62
C LEU A 103 7.30 -12.78 21.85
N ARG A 104 7.76 -14.01 21.61
CA ARG A 104 8.31 -14.86 22.68
C ARG A 104 9.55 -14.25 23.31
N LEU A 105 10.45 -13.70 22.50
CA LEU A 105 11.67 -13.05 23.00
C LEU A 105 11.36 -11.74 23.75
N ALA A 106 10.38 -10.95 23.26
CA ALA A 106 9.91 -9.76 23.95
C ALA A 106 9.40 -10.09 25.36
N GLN A 107 8.55 -11.11 25.49
CA GLN A 107 8.06 -11.59 26.78
C GLN A 107 9.22 -11.99 27.71
N ALA A 108 10.24 -12.69 27.22
CA ALA A 108 11.41 -13.08 28.00
C ALA A 108 12.29 -11.90 28.43
N CYS A 109 12.20 -10.75 27.77
CA CYS A 109 12.89 -9.51 28.10
C CYS A 109 12.04 -8.51 28.89
N GLY A 110 10.78 -8.85 29.23
CA GLY A 110 9.84 -7.95 29.90
C GLY A 110 9.29 -6.82 29.03
N ALA A 111 9.44 -6.91 27.71
CA ALA A 111 8.93 -5.90 26.78
C ALA A 111 7.48 -6.21 26.40
N ALA A 112 6.64 -5.18 26.34
CA ALA A 112 5.34 -5.30 25.68
C ALA A 112 5.53 -5.57 24.19
N SER A 113 4.59 -6.28 23.56
CA SER A 113 4.74 -6.61 22.15
C SER A 113 3.44 -6.44 21.37
N LEU A 114 3.57 -6.10 20.10
CA LEU A 114 2.48 -6.03 19.15
C LEU A 114 2.89 -6.62 17.80
N PHE A 115 1.89 -7.00 17.01
CA PHE A 115 2.08 -7.46 15.64
C PHE A 115 1.25 -6.66 14.65
N PHE A 116 1.62 -6.75 13.38
CA PHE A 116 0.89 -6.17 12.27
C PHE A 116 0.22 -7.27 11.42
N THR A 117 -0.95 -6.98 10.81
CA THR A 117 -1.60 -7.92 9.88
C THR A 117 -2.35 -7.23 8.74
N TRP A 118 -2.21 -7.78 7.53
CA TRP A 118 -3.03 -7.49 6.35
C TRP A 118 -4.12 -8.53 6.09
N GLN A 119 -4.27 -9.51 6.94
CA GLN A 119 -5.15 -10.67 6.73
C GLN A 119 -6.62 -10.26 6.59
N ASN A 120 -7.08 -9.99 5.37
CA ASN A 120 -8.46 -9.61 5.06
C ASN A 120 -9.36 -10.79 4.64
N LEU A 121 -8.80 -12.00 4.61
CA LEU A 121 -9.53 -13.25 4.35
C LEU A 121 -9.26 -14.26 5.48
N PRO A 122 -10.28 -15.00 5.97
CA PRO A 122 -10.16 -15.93 7.09
C PRO A 122 -9.47 -17.24 6.68
N ARG A 123 -8.18 -17.17 6.34
CA ARG A 123 -7.38 -18.35 5.95
C ARG A 123 -7.08 -19.22 7.15
N ARG A 124 -7.23 -20.52 7.01
CA ARG A 124 -6.76 -21.52 7.98
C ARG A 124 -5.34 -21.91 7.62
N TYR A 125 -4.44 -21.84 8.61
CA TYR A 125 -3.05 -22.25 8.42
C TYR A 125 -2.84 -23.64 9.04
N PRO A 126 -2.02 -24.51 8.39
CA PRO A 126 -1.62 -25.79 8.99
C PRO A 126 -0.70 -25.57 10.21
N TRP A 127 -0.53 -26.60 11.03
CA TRP A 127 0.53 -26.62 12.02
C TRP A 127 1.90 -26.55 11.32
N PRO A 128 2.90 -25.77 11.83
CA PRO A 128 2.92 -25.05 13.12
C PRO A 128 2.39 -23.60 13.04
N PHE A 129 1.98 -23.09 11.86
CA PHE A 129 1.61 -21.69 11.68
C PHE A 129 0.33 -21.30 12.43
N SER A 130 -0.65 -22.22 12.51
CA SER A 130 -1.85 -22.02 13.34
C SER A 130 -1.50 -21.92 14.83
N PHE A 131 -0.52 -22.70 15.31
CA PHE A 131 -0.01 -22.58 16.68
C PHE A 131 0.69 -21.24 16.91
N PHE A 132 1.54 -20.76 15.95
CA PHE A 132 2.19 -19.45 16.04
C PHE A 132 1.16 -18.33 16.13
N GLU A 133 0.15 -18.36 15.28
CA GLU A 133 -0.94 -17.39 15.27
C GLU A 133 -1.65 -17.32 16.64
N GLN A 134 -2.10 -18.45 17.15
CA GLN A 134 -2.79 -18.51 18.45
C GLN A 134 -1.88 -18.14 19.64
N ALA A 135 -0.61 -18.49 19.58
CA ALA A 135 0.35 -18.11 20.61
C ALA A 135 0.60 -16.59 20.60
N ASN A 136 0.67 -15.96 19.42
CA ASN A 136 0.84 -14.53 19.30
C ASN A 136 -0.40 -13.76 19.75
N TYR A 137 -1.60 -14.28 19.49
CA TYR A 137 -2.85 -13.70 19.98
C TYR A 137 -2.93 -13.61 21.51
N ARG A 138 -2.32 -14.58 22.22
CA ARG A 138 -2.27 -14.58 23.69
C ARG A 138 -1.17 -13.68 24.27
N ARG A 139 -0.10 -13.41 23.50
CA ARG A 139 1.08 -12.66 23.97
C ARG A 139 1.01 -11.17 23.65
N ALA A 140 0.42 -10.82 22.51
CA ALA A 140 0.42 -9.45 22.06
C ALA A 140 -0.43 -8.56 22.95
N ALA A 141 0.13 -7.43 23.39
CA ALA A 141 -0.59 -6.38 24.11
C ALA A 141 -1.65 -5.72 23.21
N CYS A 142 -1.37 -5.59 21.91
CA CYS A 142 -2.34 -5.16 20.91
C CYS A 142 -1.95 -5.66 19.51
N ALA A 143 -2.83 -5.42 18.53
CA ALA A 143 -2.57 -5.65 17.11
C ALA A 143 -2.79 -4.37 16.30
N ILE A 144 -2.01 -4.18 15.24
CA ILE A 144 -2.27 -3.21 14.19
C ILE A 144 -2.81 -3.96 12.99
N ALA A 145 -4.01 -3.59 12.54
CA ALA A 145 -4.64 -4.11 11.34
C ALA A 145 -4.46 -3.13 10.19
N GLY A 146 -4.01 -3.59 9.02
CA GLY A 146 -3.80 -2.73 7.84
C GLY A 146 -5.10 -2.23 7.20
N ASN A 147 -6.24 -2.90 7.50
CA ASN A 147 -7.55 -2.58 6.97
C ASN A 147 -8.67 -3.06 7.92
N GLN A 148 -9.91 -2.62 7.65
CA GLN A 148 -11.08 -2.97 8.48
C GLN A 148 -11.40 -4.47 8.45
N ALA A 149 -11.27 -5.12 7.28
CA ALA A 149 -11.56 -6.55 7.16
C ALA A 149 -10.63 -7.42 8.04
N ALA A 150 -9.39 -6.97 8.27
CA ALA A 150 -8.46 -7.68 9.13
C ALA A 150 -8.92 -7.73 10.60
N ILE A 151 -9.68 -6.74 11.08
CA ILE A 151 -10.29 -6.81 12.42
C ILE A 151 -11.28 -7.97 12.48
N ALA A 152 -12.18 -8.09 11.50
CA ALA A 152 -13.16 -9.16 11.45
C ALA A 152 -12.47 -10.55 11.42
N VAL A 153 -11.39 -10.66 10.64
CA VAL A 153 -10.58 -11.89 10.57
C VAL A 153 -9.94 -12.20 11.92
N LEU A 154 -9.29 -11.23 12.57
CA LEU A 154 -8.71 -11.39 13.90
C LEU A 154 -9.76 -11.89 14.93
N ARG A 155 -10.93 -11.24 14.94
CA ARG A 155 -12.04 -11.61 15.86
C ARG A 155 -12.57 -13.01 15.59
N SER A 156 -12.77 -13.37 14.32
CA SER A 156 -13.24 -14.71 13.92
C SER A 156 -12.26 -15.82 14.30
N LYS A 157 -10.96 -15.49 14.35
CA LYS A 157 -9.89 -16.42 14.74
C LYS A 157 -9.59 -16.43 16.25
N GLY A 158 -10.34 -15.67 17.05
CA GLY A 158 -10.27 -15.69 18.50
C GLY A 158 -9.35 -14.64 19.14
N TYR A 159 -8.78 -13.69 18.40
CA TYR A 159 -8.08 -12.56 19.01
C TYR A 159 -9.05 -11.66 19.76
N ARG A 160 -8.81 -11.40 21.05
CA ARG A 160 -9.65 -10.58 21.92
C ARG A 160 -8.97 -9.29 22.39
N GLY A 161 -7.68 -9.12 22.13
CA GLY A 161 -6.93 -7.93 22.52
C GLY A 161 -7.35 -6.66 21.76
N PRO A 162 -6.82 -5.50 22.15
CA PRO A 162 -7.01 -4.24 21.43
C PRO A 162 -6.54 -4.34 19.99
N VAL A 163 -7.25 -3.70 19.04
CA VAL A 163 -6.88 -3.60 17.63
C VAL A 163 -7.10 -2.17 17.15
N THR A 164 -6.13 -1.64 16.43
CA THR A 164 -6.24 -0.35 15.77
C THR A 164 -6.00 -0.52 14.27
N VAL A 165 -6.81 0.13 13.42
CA VAL A 165 -6.58 0.13 11.98
C VAL A 165 -5.60 1.25 11.64
N ILE A 166 -4.43 0.85 11.16
CA ILE A 166 -3.38 1.75 10.69
C ILE A 166 -2.76 1.10 9.45
N PRO A 167 -2.84 1.73 8.26
CA PRO A 167 -2.13 1.24 7.08
C PRO A 167 -0.63 1.12 7.35
N GLN A 168 0.00 0.10 6.81
CA GLN A 168 1.43 -0.14 7.06
C GLN A 168 2.30 1.01 6.55
N PHE A 169 1.92 1.59 5.40
CA PHE A 169 2.64 2.68 4.74
C PHE A 169 1.67 3.75 4.24
N GLY A 170 2.10 5.00 4.28
CA GLY A 170 1.41 6.13 3.71
C GLY A 170 2.14 6.69 2.49
N VAL A 171 1.77 7.91 2.12
CA VAL A 171 2.45 8.70 1.11
C VAL A 171 3.23 9.86 1.73
N ASP A 172 4.26 10.30 1.05
CA ASP A 172 4.93 11.57 1.34
C ASP A 172 4.25 12.66 0.48
N PRO A 173 3.55 13.63 1.07
CA PRO A 173 2.81 14.66 0.33
C PRO A 173 3.70 15.70 -0.34
N GLU A 174 4.99 15.77 -0.01
CA GLU A 174 5.98 16.61 -0.70
C GLU A 174 6.44 15.95 -2.01
N ILE A 175 6.46 14.63 -2.06
CA ILE A 175 6.81 13.84 -3.24
C ILE A 175 5.56 13.67 -4.13
N PHE A 176 4.46 13.15 -3.57
CA PHE A 176 3.18 12.97 -4.27
C PHE A 176 2.33 14.22 -4.08
N ARG A 177 2.45 15.16 -5.02
CA ARG A 177 1.76 16.45 -5.00
C ARG A 177 1.19 16.82 -6.38
N PRO A 178 0.22 17.71 -6.45
CA PRO A 178 -0.23 18.26 -7.72
C PRO A 178 0.93 18.91 -8.47
N ALA A 179 0.95 18.77 -9.80
CA ALA A 179 1.91 19.47 -10.64
C ALA A 179 1.74 20.99 -10.52
N THR A 180 2.84 21.72 -10.40
CA THR A 180 2.85 23.18 -10.46
C THR A 180 2.46 23.68 -11.85
N ALA A 181 2.11 24.97 -11.96
CA ALA A 181 1.80 25.58 -13.25
C ALA A 181 3.00 25.49 -14.24
N ALA A 182 4.23 25.67 -13.71
CA ALA A 182 5.45 25.54 -14.51
C ALA A 182 5.65 24.10 -15.04
N GLU A 183 5.47 23.09 -14.17
CA GLU A 183 5.59 21.68 -14.56
C GLU A 183 4.52 21.26 -15.59
N ARG A 184 3.33 21.85 -15.53
CA ARG A 184 2.30 21.64 -16.55
C ARG A 184 2.62 22.31 -17.88
N GLY A 185 3.25 23.49 -17.84
CA GLY A 185 3.63 24.25 -19.04
C GLY A 185 4.79 23.65 -19.85
N THR A 186 5.77 23.07 -19.17
CA THR A 186 6.89 22.37 -19.83
C THR A 186 6.50 21.03 -20.45
N GLN A 187 5.41 20.41 -20.00
CA GLN A 187 4.90 19.15 -20.53
C GLN A 187 4.25 19.26 -21.92
N GLY A 188 3.95 20.48 -22.40
CA GLY A 188 3.43 20.73 -23.74
C GLY A 188 4.48 20.74 -24.85
N ASN A 189 5.78 20.82 -24.53
CA ASN A 189 6.86 21.00 -25.49
C ASN A 189 7.83 19.81 -25.64
N GLU A 190 7.76 18.83 -24.77
CA GLU A 190 8.49 17.58 -24.97
C GLU A 190 7.58 16.58 -25.66
N GLU A 191 7.83 16.36 -26.97
CA GLU A 191 7.27 15.19 -27.65
C GLU A 191 7.74 13.94 -26.88
N PRO A 192 6.80 13.14 -26.33
CA PRO A 192 7.21 11.92 -25.67
C PRO A 192 7.84 11.00 -26.72
N GLN A 193 9.06 10.56 -26.49
CA GLN A 193 9.63 9.46 -27.25
C GLN A 193 8.79 8.21 -27.01
N GLY A 194 7.92 7.88 -27.98
CA GLY A 194 6.97 6.76 -27.96
C GLY A 194 5.59 7.14 -27.44
N ASP A 195 4.57 6.81 -28.20
CA ASP A 195 3.10 6.70 -27.97
C ASP A 195 2.48 7.34 -26.70
N ALA A 196 2.80 8.59 -26.38
CA ALA A 196 2.12 9.29 -25.29
C ALA A 196 0.89 10.05 -25.79
N PRO A 197 -0.19 10.14 -24.98
CA PRO A 197 -1.44 10.76 -25.41
C PRO A 197 -1.31 12.27 -25.67
N SER A 198 -2.06 12.76 -26.67
CA SER A 198 -2.23 14.20 -26.97
C SER A 198 -2.75 14.96 -25.75
N SER A 199 -2.23 16.17 -25.50
CA SER A 199 -2.63 17.06 -24.39
C SER A 199 -4.12 17.48 -24.40
N ALA A 200 -4.85 17.20 -25.47
CA ALA A 200 -6.28 17.49 -25.61
C ALA A 200 -7.19 16.30 -25.28
N ALA A 201 -6.64 15.11 -24.99
CA ALA A 201 -7.41 13.90 -24.73
C ALA A 201 -7.71 13.72 -23.23
N PHE A 202 -8.92 13.25 -22.89
CA PHE A 202 -9.22 12.78 -21.52
C PHE A 202 -8.39 11.54 -21.22
N THR A 203 -7.43 11.64 -20.31
CA THR A 203 -6.46 10.59 -20.02
C THR A 203 -6.89 9.77 -18.82
N VAL A 204 -7.21 8.51 -19.07
CA VAL A 204 -7.46 7.50 -18.02
C VAL A 204 -6.15 6.82 -17.66
N GLY A 205 -5.83 6.76 -16.38
CA GLY A 205 -4.64 6.07 -15.86
C GLY A 205 -4.98 4.80 -15.11
N TYR A 206 -4.13 3.80 -15.25
CA TYR A 206 -4.10 2.61 -14.41
C TYR A 206 -2.66 2.38 -13.93
N ALA A 207 -2.48 2.05 -12.65
CA ALA A 207 -1.19 1.65 -12.11
C ALA A 207 -1.33 0.36 -11.26
N GLY A 208 -0.57 -0.66 -11.61
CA GLY A 208 -0.60 -1.93 -10.89
C GLY A 208 -0.11 -3.14 -11.69
N GLY A 209 -0.04 -4.30 -11.05
CA GLY A 209 0.28 -5.55 -11.73
C GLY A 209 -0.78 -5.94 -12.77
N LEU A 210 -0.34 -6.48 -13.92
CA LEU A 210 -1.25 -6.98 -14.95
C LEU A 210 -1.59 -8.44 -14.67
N VAL A 211 -2.50 -8.64 -13.71
CA VAL A 211 -3.00 -9.94 -13.26
C VAL A 211 -4.53 -9.93 -13.24
N PRO A 212 -5.19 -11.11 -13.35
CA PRO A 212 -6.65 -11.18 -13.55
C PRO A 212 -7.47 -10.47 -12.46
N GLU A 213 -7.02 -10.52 -11.21
CA GLU A 213 -7.70 -9.88 -10.07
C GLU A 213 -7.66 -8.36 -10.10
N LYS A 214 -6.80 -7.74 -10.91
CA LYS A 214 -6.74 -6.28 -11.07
C LYS A 214 -7.74 -5.72 -12.07
N GLY A 215 -8.42 -6.57 -12.85
CA GLY A 215 -9.58 -6.18 -13.64
C GLY A 215 -9.31 -5.22 -14.80
N VAL A 216 -8.08 -5.14 -15.33
CA VAL A 216 -7.72 -4.23 -16.43
C VAL A 216 -8.54 -4.51 -17.70
N ASP A 217 -8.96 -5.76 -17.90
CA ASP A 217 -9.87 -6.16 -18.97
C ASP A 217 -11.25 -5.46 -18.88
N LEU A 218 -11.79 -5.25 -17.66
CA LEU A 218 -13.01 -4.45 -17.46
C LEU A 218 -12.78 -2.99 -17.86
N LEU A 219 -11.62 -2.45 -17.52
CA LEU A 219 -11.26 -1.07 -17.87
C LEU A 219 -11.19 -0.88 -19.39
N LEU A 220 -10.61 -1.83 -20.12
CA LEU A 220 -10.59 -1.80 -21.59
C LEU A 220 -12.01 -1.77 -22.17
N HIS A 221 -12.91 -2.62 -21.67
CA HIS A 221 -14.31 -2.61 -22.11
C HIS A 221 -15.02 -1.29 -21.79
N ALA A 222 -14.81 -0.75 -20.59
CA ALA A 222 -15.41 0.52 -20.20
C ALA A 222 -14.90 1.69 -21.06
N CYS A 223 -13.60 1.74 -21.35
CA CYS A 223 -13.01 2.77 -22.22
C CYS A 223 -13.50 2.63 -23.67
N ALA A 224 -13.75 1.43 -24.17
CA ALA A 224 -14.32 1.23 -25.51
C ALA A 224 -15.71 1.86 -25.67
N GLY A 225 -16.46 2.02 -24.57
CA GLY A 225 -17.76 2.72 -24.56
C GLY A 225 -17.67 4.23 -24.47
N LEU A 226 -16.48 4.82 -24.35
CA LEU A 226 -16.32 6.27 -24.23
C LEU A 226 -16.41 6.96 -25.60
N SER A 227 -17.11 8.10 -25.65
CA SER A 227 -17.16 8.98 -26.81
C SER A 227 -16.07 10.07 -26.73
N GLY A 228 -15.74 10.67 -27.86
CA GLY A 228 -14.78 11.79 -27.92
C GLY A 228 -13.33 11.35 -27.97
N VAL A 229 -12.43 12.29 -27.63
CA VAL A 229 -10.99 12.07 -27.64
C VAL A 229 -10.53 11.66 -26.24
N TRP A 230 -10.06 10.44 -26.12
CA TRP A 230 -9.54 9.90 -24.87
C TRP A 230 -8.35 8.98 -25.12
N SER A 231 -7.58 8.73 -24.09
CA SER A 231 -6.47 7.75 -24.06
C SER A 231 -6.45 6.99 -22.74
N LEU A 232 -5.88 5.79 -22.76
CA LEU A 232 -5.68 4.95 -21.59
C LEU A 232 -4.20 4.65 -21.41
N ALA A 233 -3.63 5.11 -20.29
CA ALA A 233 -2.26 4.82 -19.89
C ALA A 233 -2.24 3.67 -18.86
N ILE A 234 -1.61 2.55 -19.20
CA ILE A 234 -1.49 1.37 -18.36
C ILE A 234 -0.05 1.24 -17.88
N LEU A 235 0.17 1.52 -16.59
CA LEU A 235 1.47 1.44 -15.94
C LEU A 235 1.56 0.17 -15.10
N GLY A 236 2.45 -0.71 -15.51
CA GLY A 236 2.69 -1.98 -14.85
C GLY A 236 3.02 -3.11 -15.80
N GLU A 237 3.41 -4.25 -15.23
CA GLU A 237 3.75 -5.47 -15.94
C GLU A 237 3.02 -6.67 -15.32
N GLY A 238 2.93 -7.75 -16.08
CA GLY A 238 2.33 -8.99 -15.60
C GLY A 238 1.93 -9.94 -16.73
N PRO A 239 1.53 -11.17 -16.39
CA PRO A 239 1.22 -12.22 -17.35
C PRO A 239 0.05 -11.88 -18.29
N GLU A 240 -0.84 -10.96 -17.89
CA GLU A 240 -2.00 -10.57 -18.69
C GLU A 240 -1.67 -9.58 -19.83
N ARG A 241 -0.46 -9.02 -19.91
CA ARG A 241 -0.12 -7.95 -20.86
C ARG A 241 -0.47 -8.30 -22.31
N GLY A 242 -0.06 -9.48 -22.78
CA GLY A 242 -0.35 -9.90 -24.15
C GLY A 242 -1.85 -10.11 -24.42
N ARG A 243 -2.58 -10.68 -23.46
CA ARG A 243 -4.04 -10.87 -23.54
C ARG A 243 -4.78 -9.53 -23.58
N LEU A 244 -4.35 -8.57 -22.77
CA LEU A 244 -4.93 -7.22 -22.71
C LEU A 244 -4.67 -6.43 -23.99
N ALA A 245 -3.46 -6.53 -24.59
CA ALA A 245 -3.17 -5.90 -25.87
C ALA A 245 -4.05 -6.47 -26.99
N ALA A 246 -4.15 -7.80 -27.12
CA ALA A 246 -5.05 -8.44 -28.08
C ALA A 246 -6.54 -8.09 -27.83
N GLN A 247 -6.94 -7.86 -26.59
CA GLN A 247 -8.30 -7.38 -26.28
C GLN A 247 -8.51 -5.95 -26.76
N ALA A 248 -7.57 -5.05 -26.59
CA ALA A 248 -7.65 -3.67 -27.09
C ALA A 248 -7.79 -3.65 -28.63
N GLU A 249 -7.07 -4.53 -29.35
CA GLU A 249 -7.23 -4.72 -30.78
C GLU A 249 -8.64 -5.16 -31.17
N ARG A 250 -9.17 -6.21 -30.51
CA ARG A 250 -10.53 -6.71 -30.78
C ARG A 250 -11.62 -5.67 -30.50
N LEU A 251 -11.39 -4.78 -29.54
CA LEU A 251 -12.28 -3.67 -29.21
C LEU A 251 -12.12 -2.46 -30.15
N GLY A 252 -11.14 -2.48 -31.05
CA GLY A 252 -10.85 -1.37 -31.96
C GLY A 252 -10.26 -0.14 -31.28
N ILE A 253 -9.66 -0.29 -30.09
CA ILE A 253 -9.13 0.83 -29.28
C ILE A 253 -7.60 0.76 -29.11
N ALA A 254 -6.90 -0.14 -29.79
CA ALA A 254 -5.46 -0.33 -29.60
C ALA A 254 -4.65 0.97 -29.77
N GLY A 255 -5.01 1.83 -30.74
CA GLY A 255 -4.37 3.12 -30.96
C GLY A 255 -4.59 4.17 -29.86
N ARG A 256 -5.43 3.88 -28.85
CA ARG A 256 -5.69 4.75 -27.69
C ARG A 256 -5.19 4.18 -26.38
N VAL A 257 -4.60 2.97 -26.39
CA VAL A 257 -4.13 2.25 -25.20
C VAL A 257 -2.60 2.18 -25.19
N HIS A 258 -2.00 2.78 -24.17
CA HIS A 258 -0.54 2.89 -24.04
C HIS A 258 -0.05 2.06 -22.85
N PHE A 259 0.69 0.99 -23.13
CA PHE A 259 1.34 0.17 -22.11
C PHE A 259 2.71 0.76 -21.76
N LEU A 260 2.81 1.42 -20.60
CA LEU A 260 4.02 2.14 -20.17
C LEU A 260 5.08 1.26 -19.50
N GLY A 261 4.78 -0.03 -19.31
CA GLY A 261 5.66 -0.97 -18.64
C GLY A 261 5.81 -0.70 -17.13
N HIS A 262 6.81 -1.33 -16.52
CA HIS A 262 7.14 -1.08 -15.12
C HIS A 262 7.94 0.22 -14.98
N ARG A 263 7.56 1.05 -14.01
CA ARG A 263 8.30 2.25 -13.63
C ARG A 263 8.70 2.20 -12.17
N PRO A 264 9.90 2.68 -11.80
CA PRO A 264 10.30 2.85 -10.41
C PRO A 264 9.31 3.74 -9.65
N SER A 265 9.10 3.48 -8.37
CA SER A 265 8.20 4.29 -7.53
C SER A 265 8.60 5.77 -7.45
N THR A 266 9.86 6.09 -7.69
CA THR A 266 10.39 7.46 -7.76
C THR A 266 9.92 8.26 -8.98
N GLU A 267 9.47 7.58 -10.05
CA GLU A 267 8.95 8.22 -11.27
C GLU A 267 7.43 8.48 -11.20
N LEU A 268 6.71 7.75 -10.34
CA LEU A 268 5.25 7.82 -10.25
C LEU A 268 4.72 9.23 -9.92
N PRO A 269 5.37 10.03 -9.06
CA PRO A 269 4.93 11.40 -8.76
C PRO A 269 4.87 12.32 -9.98
N ALA A 270 5.72 12.08 -10.99
CA ALA A 270 5.70 12.84 -12.25
C ALA A 270 4.68 12.29 -13.28
N ILE A 271 4.24 11.04 -13.10
CA ILE A 271 3.30 10.37 -14.02
C ILE A 271 1.84 10.65 -13.63
N TYR A 272 1.49 10.47 -12.34
CA TYR A 272 0.10 10.61 -11.90
C TYR A 272 -0.55 11.94 -12.28
N PRO A 273 0.10 13.12 -12.12
CA PRO A 273 -0.52 14.40 -12.47
C PRO A 273 -0.84 14.58 -13.96
N ARG A 274 -0.39 13.67 -14.83
CA ARG A 274 -0.70 13.66 -16.27
C ARG A 274 -2.04 12.99 -16.59
N TRP A 275 -2.68 12.35 -15.61
CA TRP A 275 -3.94 11.65 -15.78
C TRP A 275 -5.12 12.48 -15.27
N ASP A 276 -6.21 12.49 -16.02
CA ASP A 276 -7.46 13.12 -15.61
C ASP A 276 -8.21 12.30 -14.55
N VAL A 277 -7.97 10.98 -14.54
CA VAL A 277 -8.54 10.05 -13.57
C VAL A 277 -7.66 8.81 -13.44
N LEU A 278 -7.50 8.29 -12.23
CA LEU A 278 -6.94 6.96 -12.02
C LEU A 278 -8.07 5.97 -11.75
N VAL A 279 -8.02 4.80 -12.39
CA VAL A 279 -9.01 3.72 -12.20
C VAL A 279 -8.35 2.51 -11.58
N LEU A 280 -8.98 1.95 -10.53
CA LEU A 280 -8.59 0.68 -9.91
C LEU A 280 -9.76 -0.31 -9.95
N PRO A 281 -9.92 -1.09 -11.03
CA PRO A 281 -11.07 -1.95 -11.28
C PRO A 281 -10.90 -3.37 -10.69
N SER A 282 -10.30 -3.47 -9.50
CA SER A 282 -9.97 -4.75 -8.86
C SER A 282 -11.21 -5.62 -8.66
N ARG A 283 -11.02 -6.95 -8.78
CA ARG A 283 -12.04 -7.98 -8.59
C ARG A 283 -11.67 -8.93 -7.47
N SER A 284 -12.61 -9.27 -6.63
CA SER A 284 -12.47 -10.31 -5.63
C SER A 284 -12.29 -11.69 -6.26
N ARG A 285 -11.46 -12.51 -5.63
CA ARG A 285 -11.27 -13.93 -5.93
C ARG A 285 -11.42 -14.72 -4.63
N PRO A 286 -11.70 -16.01 -4.66
CA PRO A 286 -11.82 -16.82 -3.44
C PRO A 286 -10.59 -16.72 -2.50
N ASN A 287 -9.41 -16.47 -3.06
CA ASN A 287 -8.14 -16.39 -2.35
C ASN A 287 -7.49 -14.98 -2.38
N TRP A 288 -8.16 -13.98 -2.93
CA TRP A 288 -7.62 -12.63 -3.04
C TRP A 288 -8.73 -11.56 -3.03
N VAL A 289 -8.56 -10.55 -2.21
CA VAL A 289 -9.38 -9.33 -2.17
C VAL A 289 -8.44 -8.16 -1.96
N GLU A 290 -8.74 -7.00 -2.57
CA GLU A 290 -7.89 -5.82 -2.45
C GLU A 290 -7.73 -5.38 -0.99
N GLN A 291 -6.49 -5.29 -0.54
CA GLN A 291 -6.19 -5.03 0.88
C GLN A 291 -6.16 -3.54 1.22
N PHE A 292 -5.80 -2.69 0.25
CA PHE A 292 -5.67 -1.25 0.51
C PHE A 292 -5.81 -0.37 -0.76
N GLY A 293 -5.15 -0.73 -1.87
CA GLY A 293 -5.14 0.09 -3.07
C GLY A 293 -4.22 1.32 -2.96
N ARG A 294 -2.94 1.13 -2.62
CA ARG A 294 -1.95 2.19 -2.42
C ARG A 294 -1.90 3.23 -3.55
N VAL A 295 -2.06 2.81 -4.81
CA VAL A 295 -2.08 3.70 -5.97
C VAL A 295 -3.19 4.76 -5.90
N LEU A 296 -4.30 4.48 -5.20
CA LEU A 296 -5.38 5.45 -4.99
C LEU A 296 -4.89 6.63 -4.13
N ILE A 297 -4.25 6.35 -2.99
CA ILE A 297 -3.75 7.43 -2.13
C ILE A 297 -2.60 8.19 -2.76
N GLU A 298 -1.79 7.56 -3.62
CA GLU A 298 -0.74 8.20 -4.40
C GLU A 298 -1.34 9.18 -5.43
N ALA A 299 -2.34 8.74 -6.21
CA ALA A 299 -3.04 9.59 -7.18
C ALA A 299 -3.83 10.72 -6.50
N MET A 300 -4.59 10.40 -5.45
CA MET A 300 -5.31 11.39 -4.65
C MET A 300 -4.36 12.44 -4.04
N ALA A 301 -3.18 12.05 -3.57
CA ALA A 301 -2.15 12.98 -3.10
C ALA A 301 -1.69 13.94 -4.19
N CYS A 302 -1.63 13.48 -5.44
CA CYS A 302 -1.34 14.30 -6.61
C CYS A 302 -2.54 15.15 -7.10
N GLY A 303 -3.68 15.10 -6.41
CA GLY A 303 -4.90 15.80 -6.82
C GLY A 303 -5.61 15.17 -8.01
N VAL A 304 -5.31 13.92 -8.35
CA VAL A 304 -5.96 13.15 -9.42
C VAL A 304 -7.21 12.47 -8.86
N PRO A 305 -8.39 12.68 -9.44
CA PRO A 305 -9.60 11.99 -9.05
C PRO A 305 -9.47 10.49 -9.29
N VAL A 306 -10.16 9.68 -8.49
CA VAL A 306 -10.08 8.23 -8.54
C VAL A 306 -11.44 7.59 -8.74
N ILE A 307 -11.47 6.49 -9.50
CA ILE A 307 -12.61 5.57 -9.62
C ILE A 307 -12.11 4.19 -9.19
N ALA A 308 -12.84 3.49 -8.33
CA ALA A 308 -12.51 2.13 -7.97
C ALA A 308 -13.73 1.22 -7.88
N ALA A 309 -13.48 -0.09 -8.01
CA ALA A 309 -14.50 -1.09 -7.75
C ALA A 309 -14.90 -1.10 -6.26
N HIS A 310 -16.17 -1.34 -5.98
CA HIS A 310 -16.71 -1.48 -4.63
C HIS A 310 -16.31 -2.83 -4.04
N THR A 311 -15.02 -3.01 -3.73
CA THR A 311 -14.45 -4.27 -3.23
C THR A 311 -13.36 -4.06 -2.20
N GLY A 312 -13.25 -4.97 -1.23
CA GLY A 312 -12.21 -4.96 -0.20
C GLY A 312 -12.17 -3.67 0.60
N GLU A 313 -10.97 -3.10 0.74
CA GLU A 313 -10.76 -1.85 1.49
C GLU A 313 -10.95 -0.58 0.64
N LEU A 314 -11.15 -0.70 -0.69
CA LEU A 314 -11.23 0.45 -1.59
C LEU A 314 -12.29 1.48 -1.20
N PRO A 315 -13.52 1.09 -0.77
CA PRO A 315 -14.51 2.05 -0.28
C PRO A 315 -14.04 2.84 0.95
N ASN A 316 -13.35 2.20 1.88
CA ASN A 316 -12.82 2.85 3.08
C ASN A 316 -11.66 3.79 2.77
N VAL A 317 -10.82 3.46 1.78
CA VAL A 317 -9.72 4.31 1.32
C VAL A 317 -10.26 5.56 0.64
N ILE A 318 -11.18 5.41 -0.33
CA ILE A 318 -11.73 6.51 -1.11
C ILE A 318 -12.69 7.38 -0.26
N GLY A 319 -13.59 6.75 0.50
CA GLY A 319 -14.68 7.43 1.18
C GLY A 319 -15.57 8.19 0.19
N ASP A 320 -15.78 9.47 0.46
CA ASP A 320 -16.55 10.39 -0.38
C ASP A 320 -15.69 11.22 -1.36
N ALA A 321 -14.40 10.90 -1.48
CA ALA A 321 -13.42 11.68 -2.23
C ALA A 321 -13.09 11.09 -3.62
N GLY A 322 -13.90 10.18 -4.13
CA GLY A 322 -13.80 9.57 -5.45
C GLY A 322 -15.12 8.91 -5.83
N LEU A 323 -15.10 8.13 -6.89
CA LEU A 323 -16.27 7.38 -7.36
C LEU A 323 -16.07 5.88 -7.16
N LEU A 324 -17.15 5.19 -6.79
CA LEU A 324 -17.20 3.75 -6.69
C LEU A 324 -18.17 3.20 -7.74
N PHE A 325 -17.85 2.04 -8.30
CA PHE A 325 -18.74 1.26 -9.14
C PHE A 325 -18.80 -0.18 -8.65
N GLU A 326 -19.90 -0.87 -8.92
CA GLU A 326 -20.07 -2.27 -8.48
C GLU A 326 -19.05 -3.19 -9.15
N GLU A 327 -18.50 -4.12 -8.38
CA GLU A 327 -17.48 -5.06 -8.87
C GLU A 327 -17.96 -5.82 -10.11
N GLY A 328 -17.21 -5.71 -11.21
CA GLY A 328 -17.55 -6.34 -12.49
C GLY A 328 -18.54 -5.56 -13.37
N ASP A 329 -19.10 -4.46 -12.90
CA ASP A 329 -20.04 -3.62 -13.67
C ASP A 329 -19.32 -2.71 -14.64
N VAL A 330 -19.18 -3.16 -15.90
CA VAL A 330 -18.60 -2.38 -17.00
C VAL A 330 -19.44 -1.14 -17.29
N GLY A 331 -20.76 -1.22 -17.23
CA GLY A 331 -21.68 -0.11 -17.51
C GLY A 331 -21.55 1.00 -16.47
N GLY A 332 -21.50 0.65 -15.19
CA GLY A 332 -21.25 1.60 -14.10
C GLY A 332 -19.90 2.28 -14.21
N LEU A 333 -18.83 1.54 -14.55
CA LEU A 333 -17.53 2.14 -14.80
C LEU A 333 -17.53 3.07 -16.01
N THR A 334 -18.17 2.68 -17.13
CA THR A 334 -18.30 3.54 -18.32
C THR A 334 -19.04 4.83 -17.98
N SER A 335 -20.13 4.75 -17.22
CA SER A 335 -20.91 5.91 -16.77
C SER A 335 -20.09 6.86 -15.91
N ALA A 336 -19.33 6.32 -14.95
CA ALA A 336 -18.45 7.11 -14.10
C ALA A 336 -17.34 7.82 -14.89
N LEU A 337 -16.70 7.12 -15.84
CA LEU A 337 -15.70 7.69 -16.74
C LEU A 337 -16.30 8.79 -17.63
N THR A 338 -17.47 8.53 -18.23
CA THR A 338 -18.19 9.52 -19.08
C THR A 338 -18.52 10.79 -18.29
N ALA A 339 -19.03 10.64 -17.06
CA ALA A 339 -19.34 11.78 -16.21
C ALA A 339 -18.10 12.64 -15.89
N LEU A 340 -16.95 12.01 -15.64
CA LEU A 340 -15.70 12.73 -15.41
C LEU A 340 -15.12 13.32 -16.71
N ALA A 341 -15.21 12.63 -17.84
CA ALA A 341 -14.77 13.16 -19.14
C ALA A 341 -15.51 14.46 -19.49
N ALA A 342 -16.82 14.51 -19.26
CA ALA A 342 -17.68 15.65 -19.59
C ALA A 342 -17.56 16.83 -18.60
N ASN A 343 -17.00 16.63 -17.37
CA ASN A 343 -17.09 17.64 -16.31
C ASN A 343 -15.73 17.90 -15.63
N GLY A 344 -14.98 18.87 -16.16
CA GLY A 344 -13.69 19.30 -15.60
C GLY A 344 -13.79 19.86 -14.17
N SER A 345 -14.87 20.57 -13.84
CA SER A 345 -15.09 21.10 -12.47
C SER A 345 -15.28 19.97 -11.48
N ARG A 346 -15.98 18.89 -11.86
CA ARG A 346 -16.15 17.72 -11.03
C ARG A 346 -14.83 16.98 -10.82
N ARG A 347 -13.98 16.88 -11.85
CA ARG A 347 -12.63 16.33 -11.69
C ARG A 347 -11.81 17.13 -10.69
N ALA A 348 -11.82 18.46 -10.81
CA ALA A 348 -11.09 19.35 -9.90
C ALA A 348 -11.59 19.23 -8.45
N GLU A 349 -12.91 19.21 -8.24
CA GLU A 349 -13.52 19.01 -6.91
C GLU A 349 -13.08 17.70 -6.28
N LEU A 350 -13.22 16.56 -6.99
CA LEU A 350 -12.83 15.24 -6.48
C LEU A 350 -11.33 15.15 -6.23
N GLY A 351 -10.50 15.75 -7.09
CA GLY A 351 -9.06 15.85 -6.88
C GLY A 351 -8.69 16.59 -5.59
N GLN A 352 -9.35 17.72 -5.31
CA GLN A 352 -9.14 18.50 -4.08
C GLN A 352 -9.60 17.71 -2.84
N ARG A 353 -10.78 17.09 -2.89
CA ARG A 353 -11.30 16.24 -1.80
C ARG A 353 -10.40 15.04 -1.56
N GLY A 354 -9.92 14.40 -2.64
CA GLY A 354 -8.97 13.28 -2.58
C GLY A 354 -7.69 13.67 -1.85
N ARG A 355 -7.07 14.79 -2.25
CA ARG A 355 -5.86 15.28 -1.59
C ARG A 355 -6.11 15.64 -0.12
N ALA A 356 -7.17 16.35 0.19
CA ALA A 356 -7.51 16.69 1.57
C ALA A 356 -7.66 15.44 2.44
N ARG A 357 -8.34 14.40 1.94
CA ARG A 357 -8.48 13.11 2.63
C ARG A 357 -7.14 12.43 2.87
N VAL A 358 -6.24 12.41 1.88
CA VAL A 358 -4.91 11.82 2.04
C VAL A 358 -4.09 12.57 3.07
N LEU A 359 -4.08 13.89 3.04
CA LEU A 359 -3.37 14.73 4.00
C LEU A 359 -3.88 14.50 5.44
N ALA A 360 -5.17 14.29 5.60
CA ALA A 360 -5.78 14.06 6.92
C ALA A 360 -5.54 12.64 7.47
N ARG A 361 -5.31 11.61 6.61
CA ARG A 361 -5.39 10.21 7.05
C ARG A 361 -4.24 9.31 6.60
N PHE A 362 -3.60 9.56 5.45
CA PHE A 362 -2.75 8.59 4.77
C PHE A 362 -1.33 9.07 4.51
N THR A 363 -0.89 10.19 5.11
CA THR A 363 0.51 10.59 5.05
C THR A 363 1.36 9.73 5.98
N GLN A 364 2.66 9.65 5.70
CA GLN A 364 3.60 8.98 6.59
C GLN A 364 3.57 9.57 8.02
N ALA A 365 3.38 10.90 8.13
CA ALA A 365 3.25 11.57 9.42
C ALA A 365 1.98 11.16 10.19
N GLN A 366 0.83 11.05 9.52
CA GLN A 366 -0.43 10.59 10.15
C GLN A 366 -0.33 9.14 10.62
N ILE A 367 0.27 8.27 9.80
CA ILE A 367 0.51 6.87 10.17
C ILE A 367 1.47 6.77 11.36
N ALA A 368 2.54 7.56 11.37
CA ALA A 368 3.47 7.64 12.50
C ALA A 368 2.77 8.11 13.78
N ALA A 369 1.97 9.18 13.70
CA ALA A 369 1.21 9.69 14.84
C ALA A 369 0.24 8.65 15.42
N ALA A 370 -0.53 7.97 14.56
CA ALA A 370 -1.43 6.89 14.98
C ALA A 370 -0.65 5.71 15.61
N THR A 371 0.49 5.34 15.03
CA THR A 371 1.35 4.28 15.58
C THR A 371 1.91 4.68 16.96
N HIS A 372 2.32 5.93 17.12
CA HIS A 372 2.80 6.45 18.40
C HIS A 372 1.72 6.43 19.48
N GLN A 373 0.46 6.77 19.14
CA GLN A 373 -0.66 6.66 20.08
C GLN A 373 -0.85 5.22 20.57
N VAL A 374 -0.73 4.23 19.69
CA VAL A 374 -0.76 2.81 20.09
C VAL A 374 0.37 2.48 21.06
N TYR A 375 1.60 2.95 20.80
CA TYR A 375 2.72 2.74 21.71
C TYR A 375 2.49 3.39 23.08
N GLN A 376 1.96 4.60 23.11
CA GLN A 376 1.62 5.28 24.39
C GLN A 376 0.57 4.52 25.19
N GLN A 377 -0.46 3.97 24.52
CA GLN A 377 -1.48 3.16 25.17
C GLN A 377 -0.89 1.90 25.81
N ILE A 378 -0.03 1.19 25.08
CA ILE A 378 0.65 -0.02 25.57
C ILE A 378 1.57 0.32 26.75
N TYR A 379 2.36 1.40 26.64
CA TYR A 379 3.36 1.79 27.63
C TYR A 379 2.76 2.23 28.96
N ARG A 380 1.54 2.76 28.96
CA ARG A 380 0.85 3.20 30.19
C ARG A 380 0.21 2.04 30.97
N VAL A 381 -0.01 0.93 30.32
CA VAL A 381 -0.70 -0.25 30.92
C VAL A 381 0.31 -1.23 31.51
N ASN A 382 1.57 -1.20 31.09
CA ASN A 382 2.68 -1.99 31.61
C ASN A 382 3.48 -1.20 32.65
#